data_6cd5ef900d3fc98e24124f3d23c48010
#
_entry.id   6cd5ef900d3fc98e24124f3d23c48010
#
_cell.length_a   1.000
_cell.length_b   1.000
_cell.length_c   1.000
_cell.angle_alpha   90.00
_cell.angle_beta   90.00
_cell.angle_gamma   90.00
#
_symmetry.space_group_name_H-M   'P 1'
#
loop_
_entity.id
_entity.type
_entity.pdbx_description
1 polymer ?
#
loop_
_entity_poly.entity_id
_entity_poly.type
_entity_poly.pdbx_seq_one_letter_code
_entity_poly.pdbx_strand_id
1 'polypeptide(L)'
;MSNRYRDASLSPEERTEDLLAQMTLDEKLAQLQCHFFAHGDLQKDTRYGIGQISTLEFRQALSMEEASGIQREIQETVMNNSRFGIPAVFHMEGLCGALVQDATSFPAGIGRGASFDPALEEKISEIVSRQERALG
;
A
#
# COMPACT_ATOMS: atom_id res chain seq x y z
N MET A 1 23.24 -9.96 14.39
CA MET A 1 21.83 -10.10 14.01
C MET A 1 21.71 -11.25 13.03
N SER A 2 20.70 -12.08 13.19
CA SER A 2 20.38 -13.14 12.22
C SER A 2 19.91 -12.51 10.90
N ASN A 3 20.19 -13.17 9.77
CA ASN A 3 19.67 -12.77 8.45
C ASN A 3 18.71 -13.84 7.89
N ARG A 4 18.24 -14.76 8.72
CA ARG A 4 17.36 -15.84 8.29
C ARG A 4 16.05 -15.33 7.69
N TYR A 5 15.52 -14.22 8.19
CA TYR A 5 14.31 -13.61 7.62
C TYR A 5 14.45 -13.20 6.15
N ARG A 6 15.68 -13.04 5.63
CA ARG A 6 15.97 -12.76 4.20
C ARG A 6 16.17 -14.00 3.34
N ASP A 7 16.25 -15.17 3.97
CA ASP A 7 16.48 -16.44 3.26
C ASP A 7 15.16 -16.94 2.64
N ALA A 8 15.05 -16.81 1.33
CA ALA A 8 13.85 -17.23 0.58
C ALA A 8 13.63 -18.75 0.55
N SER A 9 14.60 -19.56 1.01
CA SER A 9 14.44 -21.01 1.12
C SER A 9 13.68 -21.43 2.38
N LEU A 10 13.58 -20.55 3.38
CA LEU A 10 12.81 -20.77 4.60
C LEU A 10 11.32 -20.46 4.39
N SER A 11 10.47 -21.09 5.20
CA SER A 11 9.05 -20.79 5.18
C SER A 11 8.75 -19.34 5.61
N PRO A 12 7.62 -18.75 5.19
CA PRO A 12 7.21 -17.43 5.65
C PRO A 12 7.13 -17.33 7.18
N GLU A 13 6.70 -18.39 7.85
CA GLU A 13 6.58 -18.47 9.31
C GLU A 13 7.95 -18.37 9.98
N GLU A 14 8.93 -19.19 9.56
CA GLU A 14 10.29 -19.16 10.09
C GLU A 14 10.97 -17.80 9.88
N ARG A 15 10.74 -17.18 8.73
CA ARG A 15 11.25 -15.85 8.42
C ARG A 15 10.61 -14.77 9.29
N THR A 16 9.31 -14.85 9.50
CA THR A 16 8.56 -13.94 10.34
C THR A 16 8.98 -14.03 11.80
N GLU A 17 9.13 -15.24 12.33
CA GLU A 17 9.61 -15.49 13.70
C GLU A 17 11.01 -14.90 13.93
N ASP A 18 11.94 -15.15 13.02
CA ASP A 18 13.30 -14.61 13.09
C ASP A 18 13.31 -13.07 13.07
N LEU A 19 12.49 -12.47 12.22
CA LEU A 19 12.36 -11.00 12.13
C LEU A 19 11.76 -10.42 13.41
N LEU A 20 10.64 -10.97 13.87
CA LEU A 20 9.95 -10.50 15.08
C LEU A 20 10.82 -10.63 16.34
N ALA A 21 11.66 -11.67 16.44
CA ALA A 21 12.58 -11.82 17.55
C ALA A 21 13.65 -10.72 17.62
N GLN A 22 13.96 -10.07 16.50
CA GLN A 22 14.97 -9.02 16.41
C GLN A 22 14.37 -7.61 16.52
N MET A 23 13.06 -7.44 16.32
CA MET A 23 12.37 -6.15 16.34
C MET A 23 12.15 -5.64 17.76
N THR A 24 12.36 -4.33 17.96
CA THR A 24 11.94 -3.60 19.16
C THR A 24 10.41 -3.46 19.20
N LEU A 25 9.87 -3.05 20.33
CA LEU A 25 8.44 -2.78 20.46
C LEU A 25 7.99 -1.66 19.49
N ASP A 26 8.77 -0.58 19.39
CA ASP A 26 8.45 0.54 18.49
C ASP A 26 8.41 0.09 17.02
N GLU A 27 9.34 -0.76 16.60
CA GLU A 27 9.36 -1.32 15.24
C GLU A 27 8.16 -2.24 14.98
N LYS A 28 7.74 -3.02 15.97
CA LYS A 28 6.52 -3.85 15.87
C LYS A 28 5.25 -3.00 15.78
N LEU A 29 5.15 -1.98 16.63
CA LEU A 29 4.01 -1.05 16.61
C LEU A 29 3.94 -0.25 15.30
N ALA A 30 5.09 0.12 14.73
CA ALA A 30 5.14 0.82 13.45
C ALA A 30 4.54 -0.03 12.30
N GLN A 31 4.70 -1.37 12.34
CA GLN A 31 4.09 -2.26 11.33
C GLN A 31 2.55 -2.31 11.40
N LEU A 32 1.95 -1.84 12.49
CA LEU A 32 0.49 -1.74 12.64
C LEU A 32 -0.06 -0.36 12.24
N GLN A 33 0.82 0.57 11.86
CA GLN A 33 0.45 1.93 11.51
C GLN A 33 0.29 2.12 10.01
N CYS A 34 -0.52 3.12 9.65
CA CYS A 34 -0.69 3.61 8.29
C CYS A 34 -0.27 5.08 8.22
N HIS A 35 0.54 5.43 7.22
CA HIS A 35 0.84 6.82 6.89
C HIS A 35 -0.06 7.29 5.75
N PHE A 36 -0.68 8.47 5.92
CA PHE A 36 -1.40 9.16 4.86
C PHE A 36 -0.44 10.12 4.16
N PHE A 37 -0.20 9.89 2.88
CA PHE A 37 0.84 10.59 2.12
C PHE A 37 0.72 12.13 2.16
N ALA A 38 -0.49 12.69 2.21
CA ALA A 38 -0.70 14.15 2.23
C ALA A 38 -0.48 14.78 3.63
N HIS A 39 -0.26 13.98 4.66
CA HIS A 39 -0.14 14.46 6.04
C HIS A 39 1.09 13.88 6.70
N GLY A 40 1.83 14.73 7.38
CA GLY A 40 2.98 14.33 8.18
C GLY A 40 4.32 14.42 7.45
N ASP A 41 5.34 13.97 8.15
CA ASP A 41 6.72 13.92 7.70
C ASP A 41 7.12 12.45 7.48
N LEU A 42 7.18 12.04 6.22
CA LEU A 42 7.47 10.65 5.85
C LEU A 42 8.77 10.15 6.49
N GLN A 43 9.83 10.98 6.50
CA GLN A 43 11.12 10.62 7.10
C GLN A 43 11.00 10.36 8.60
N LYS A 44 10.28 11.21 9.31
CA LYS A 44 10.07 11.08 10.75
C LYS A 44 9.17 9.89 11.08
N ASP A 45 8.08 9.75 10.32
CA ASP A 45 7.04 8.76 10.59
C ASP A 45 7.49 7.33 10.26
N THR A 46 8.45 7.17 9.34
CA THR A 46 8.94 5.84 8.92
C THR A 46 10.27 5.41 9.54
N ARG A 47 10.81 6.16 10.50
CA ARG A 47 12.10 5.85 11.16
C ARG A 47 12.17 4.47 11.82
N TYR A 48 11.04 3.94 12.23
CA TYR A 48 10.89 2.57 12.77
C TYR A 48 10.29 1.59 11.76
N GLY A 49 10.12 2.01 10.51
CA GLY A 49 9.33 1.33 9.51
C GLY A 49 7.88 1.81 9.53
N ILE A 50 7.07 1.26 8.66
CA ILE A 50 5.62 1.50 8.59
C ILE A 50 4.97 0.30 7.90
N GLY A 51 3.79 -0.11 8.37
CA GLY A 51 3.10 -1.25 7.77
C GLY A 51 2.38 -0.91 6.48
N GLN A 52 1.74 0.26 6.44
CA GLN A 52 0.87 0.65 5.34
C GLN A 52 1.06 2.11 4.94
N ILE A 53 0.85 2.38 3.65
CA ILE A 53 0.79 3.73 3.08
C ILE A 53 -0.54 3.87 2.35
N SER A 54 -1.35 4.84 2.75
CA SER A 54 -2.55 5.21 2.02
C SER A 54 -2.21 6.22 0.92
N THR A 55 -2.58 5.90 -0.31
CA THR A 55 -2.38 6.77 -1.49
C THR A 55 -3.66 7.51 -1.89
N LEU A 56 -4.70 7.49 -1.03
CA LEU A 56 -6.00 8.12 -1.27
C LEU A 56 -5.96 9.62 -1.57
N GLU A 57 -4.85 10.29 -1.25
CA GLU A 57 -4.78 11.74 -1.24
C GLU A 57 -3.96 12.34 -2.40
N PHE A 58 -3.86 11.65 -3.50
CA PHE A 58 -3.53 12.34 -4.75
C PHE A 58 -4.70 13.28 -5.08
N ARG A 59 -4.66 14.51 -4.54
CA ARG A 59 -5.69 15.55 -4.75
C ARG A 59 -5.90 15.91 -6.22
N GLN A 60 -5.04 15.43 -7.09
CA GLN A 60 -5.12 15.55 -8.54
C GLN A 60 -4.89 14.17 -9.12
N ALA A 61 -5.71 13.78 -10.09
CA ALA A 61 -5.47 12.59 -10.87
C ALA A 61 -4.13 12.73 -11.60
N LEU A 62 -3.14 11.98 -11.15
CA LEU A 62 -1.83 11.87 -11.79
C LEU A 62 -1.91 10.84 -12.91
N SER A 63 -1.01 10.95 -13.89
CA SER A 63 -0.80 9.87 -14.84
C SER A 63 -0.34 8.59 -14.10
N MET A 64 -0.56 7.45 -14.72
CA MET A 64 -0.12 6.15 -14.16
C MET A 64 1.39 6.15 -13.88
N GLU A 65 2.18 6.73 -14.78
CA GLU A 65 3.64 6.82 -14.66
C GLU A 65 4.06 7.70 -13.46
N GLU A 66 3.46 8.88 -13.32
CA GLU A 66 3.74 9.79 -12.19
C GLU A 66 3.35 9.15 -10.86
N ALA A 67 2.16 8.57 -10.77
CA ALA A 67 1.68 7.91 -9.56
C ALA A 67 2.56 6.72 -9.15
N SER A 68 2.94 5.87 -10.11
CA SER A 68 3.86 4.75 -9.90
C SER A 68 5.26 5.22 -9.52
N GLY A 69 5.73 6.34 -10.10
CA GLY A 69 7.01 6.97 -9.73
C GLY A 69 7.02 7.42 -8.28
N ILE A 70 5.98 8.14 -7.85
CA ILE A 70 5.84 8.61 -6.46
C ILE A 70 5.77 7.42 -5.48
N GLN A 71 5.01 6.38 -5.80
CA GLN A 71 4.94 5.18 -4.95
C GLN A 71 6.31 4.53 -4.77
N ARG A 72 7.11 4.45 -5.84
CA ARG A 72 8.46 3.91 -5.80
C ARG A 72 9.37 4.74 -4.89
N GLU A 73 9.34 6.07 -5.01
CA GLU A 73 10.13 6.97 -4.17
C GLU A 73 9.75 6.85 -2.69
N ILE A 74 8.44 6.74 -2.39
CA ILE A 74 7.96 6.52 -1.03
C ILE A 74 8.46 5.17 -0.50
N GLN A 75 8.35 4.11 -1.29
CA GLN A 75 8.79 2.78 -0.89
C GLN A 75 10.30 2.74 -0.62
N GLU A 76 11.10 3.35 -1.48
CA GLU A 76 12.54 3.48 -1.29
C GLU A 76 12.85 4.26 0.00
N THR A 77 12.12 5.34 0.27
CA THR A 77 12.26 6.11 1.51
C THR A 77 11.96 5.25 2.73
N VAL A 78 10.84 4.53 2.74
CA VAL A 78 10.45 3.62 3.84
C VAL A 78 11.52 2.57 4.10
N MET A 79 12.00 1.91 3.04
CA MET A 79 12.98 0.85 3.14
C MET A 79 14.37 1.36 3.61
N ASN A 80 14.78 2.52 3.13
CA ASN A 80 16.10 3.10 3.46
C ASN A 80 16.12 3.76 4.84
N ASN A 81 14.97 4.23 5.33
CA ASN A 81 14.87 4.94 6.60
C ASN A 81 14.74 4.02 7.81
N SER A 82 14.40 2.76 7.61
CA SER A 82 14.19 1.79 8.68
C SER A 82 15.29 0.72 8.73
N ARG A 83 15.55 0.21 9.93
CA ARG A 83 16.64 -0.75 10.21
C ARG A 83 16.52 -2.06 9.44
N PHE A 84 15.30 -2.55 9.23
CA PHE A 84 15.04 -3.82 8.57
C PHE A 84 14.73 -3.69 7.08
N GLY A 85 14.40 -2.49 6.62
CA GLY A 85 14.02 -2.24 5.23
C GLY A 85 12.78 -3.02 4.80
N ILE A 86 11.79 -3.16 5.71
CA ILE A 86 10.52 -3.83 5.41
C ILE A 86 9.71 -2.90 4.50
N PRO A 87 9.30 -3.37 3.30
CA PRO A 87 8.47 -2.56 2.43
C PRO A 87 7.07 -2.38 3.01
N ALA A 88 6.49 -1.19 2.82
CA ALA A 88 5.10 -0.93 3.19
C ALA A 88 4.11 -1.53 2.18
N VAL A 89 2.91 -1.86 2.65
CA VAL A 89 1.78 -2.21 1.77
C VAL A 89 1.08 -0.92 1.36
N PHE A 90 1.04 -0.65 0.06
CA PHE A 90 0.26 0.45 -0.48
C PHE A 90 -1.20 0.04 -0.66
N HIS A 91 -2.11 0.94 -0.37
CA HIS A 91 -3.54 0.72 -0.59
C HIS A 91 -4.27 2.02 -0.96
N MET A 92 -5.39 1.89 -1.65
CA MET A 92 -6.37 2.93 -1.89
C MET A 92 -7.78 2.33 -1.76
N GLU A 93 -8.79 3.18 -1.66
CA GLU A 93 -10.16 2.68 -1.39
C GLU A 93 -10.90 2.21 -2.64
N GLY A 94 -10.55 2.71 -3.81
CA GLY A 94 -11.22 2.31 -5.05
C GLY A 94 -12.72 2.60 -5.13
N LEU A 95 -13.25 3.53 -4.31
CA LEU A 95 -14.68 3.78 -4.14
C LEU A 95 -15.43 4.04 -5.45
N CYS A 96 -14.82 4.79 -6.35
CA CYS A 96 -15.37 5.17 -7.65
C CYS A 96 -14.43 4.79 -8.79
N GLY A 97 -13.52 3.85 -8.58
CA GLY A 97 -12.44 3.48 -9.49
C GLY A 97 -11.07 3.88 -8.93
N ALA A 98 -9.99 3.50 -9.62
CA ALA A 98 -8.65 3.94 -9.27
C ALA A 98 -8.52 5.46 -9.50
N LEU A 99 -7.94 6.17 -8.53
CA LEU A 99 -7.81 7.64 -8.59
C LEU A 99 -6.54 8.04 -9.36
N VAL A 100 -6.50 7.68 -10.62
CA VAL A 100 -5.42 8.06 -11.56
C VAL A 100 -6.01 8.54 -12.88
N GLN A 101 -5.25 9.34 -13.62
CA GLN A 101 -5.65 9.84 -14.93
C GLN A 101 -5.91 8.66 -15.88
N ASP A 102 -6.92 8.81 -16.73
CA ASP A 102 -7.37 7.82 -17.71
C ASP A 102 -7.91 6.50 -17.11
N ALA A 103 -7.99 6.37 -15.78
CA ALA A 103 -8.70 5.27 -15.16
C ALA A 103 -10.22 5.41 -15.33
N THR A 104 -10.92 4.28 -15.35
CA THR A 104 -12.38 4.25 -15.45
C THR A 104 -13.00 4.71 -14.14
N SER A 105 -13.83 5.77 -14.21
CA SER A 105 -14.64 6.21 -13.08
C SER A 105 -16.00 5.51 -13.10
N PHE A 106 -16.42 5.08 -11.93
CA PHE A 106 -17.71 4.43 -11.69
C PHE A 106 -18.55 5.24 -10.70
N PRO A 107 -19.87 5.07 -10.67
CA PRO A 107 -20.69 5.60 -9.58
C PRO A 107 -20.22 5.06 -8.22
N ALA A 108 -20.44 5.84 -7.16
CA ALA A 108 -20.20 5.37 -5.78
C ALA A 108 -21.01 4.09 -5.47
N GLY A 109 -20.55 3.29 -4.49
CA GLY A 109 -21.12 2.00 -4.16
C GLY A 109 -22.64 2.00 -3.93
N ILE A 110 -23.20 3.09 -3.34
CA ILE A 110 -24.64 3.24 -3.17
C ILE A 110 -25.39 3.32 -4.51
N GLY A 111 -24.80 4.01 -5.51
CA GLY A 111 -25.36 4.11 -6.85
C GLY A 111 -25.25 2.78 -7.61
N ARG A 112 -24.12 2.09 -7.48
CA ARG A 112 -23.90 0.77 -8.09
C ARG A 112 -24.83 -0.28 -7.49
N GLY A 113 -24.98 -0.28 -6.15
CA GLY A 113 -25.89 -1.18 -5.46
C GLY A 113 -27.36 -1.02 -5.86
N ALA A 114 -27.78 0.17 -6.28
CA ALA A 114 -29.14 0.42 -6.78
C ALA A 114 -29.44 -0.28 -8.13
N SER A 115 -28.42 -0.81 -8.82
CA SER A 115 -28.62 -1.64 -10.02
C SER A 115 -29.19 -3.03 -9.70
N PHE A 116 -29.02 -3.54 -8.46
CA PHE A 116 -29.33 -4.89 -8.04
C PHE A 116 -28.68 -5.98 -8.93
N ASP A 117 -27.54 -5.67 -9.55
CA ASP A 117 -26.80 -6.57 -10.43
C ASP A 117 -25.43 -6.94 -9.83
N PRO A 118 -25.32 -8.04 -9.08
CA PRO A 118 -24.04 -8.46 -8.50
C PRO A 118 -22.98 -8.81 -9.54
N ALA A 119 -23.38 -9.31 -10.71
CA ALA A 119 -22.44 -9.68 -11.77
C ALA A 119 -21.81 -8.43 -12.42
N LEU A 120 -22.55 -7.33 -12.49
CA LEU A 120 -22.00 -6.03 -12.90
C LEU A 120 -20.98 -5.53 -11.88
N GLU A 121 -21.28 -5.64 -10.58
CA GLU A 121 -20.39 -5.21 -9.51
C GLU A 121 -19.07 -6.00 -9.49
N GLU A 122 -19.12 -7.30 -9.74
CA GLU A 122 -17.94 -8.14 -9.90
C GLU A 122 -17.03 -7.65 -11.03
N LYS A 123 -17.60 -7.35 -12.20
CA LYS A 123 -16.85 -6.80 -13.34
C LYS A 123 -16.23 -5.43 -13.06
N ILE A 124 -16.97 -4.56 -12.36
CA ILE A 124 -16.46 -3.25 -11.94
C ILE A 124 -15.25 -3.44 -11.02
N SER A 125 -15.38 -4.31 -10.01
CA SER A 125 -14.32 -4.61 -9.06
C SER A 125 -13.06 -5.20 -9.72
N GLU A 126 -13.23 -6.05 -10.73
CA GLU A 126 -12.12 -6.57 -11.53
C GLU A 126 -11.38 -5.45 -12.29
N ILE A 127 -12.11 -4.49 -12.87
CA ILE A 127 -11.51 -3.36 -13.59
C ILE A 127 -10.71 -2.49 -12.62
N VAL A 128 -11.34 -2.09 -11.50
CA VAL A 128 -10.71 -1.26 -10.46
C VAL A 128 -9.44 -1.94 -9.93
N SER A 129 -9.54 -3.20 -9.50
CA SER A 129 -8.41 -3.98 -8.99
C SER A 129 -7.26 -4.09 -10.00
N ARG A 130 -7.57 -4.23 -11.28
CA ARG A 130 -6.55 -4.30 -12.35
C ARG A 130 -5.85 -2.97 -12.53
N GLN A 131 -6.59 -1.86 -12.48
CA GLN A 131 -6.04 -0.51 -12.59
C GLN A 131 -5.19 -0.15 -11.37
N GLU A 132 -5.64 -0.47 -10.15
CA GLU A 132 -4.86 -0.25 -8.93
C GLU A 132 -3.58 -1.09 -8.90
N ARG A 133 -3.64 -2.34 -9.33
CA ARG A 133 -2.45 -3.22 -9.42
C ARG A 133 -1.42 -2.72 -10.42
N ALA A 134 -1.83 -1.98 -11.45
CA ALA A 134 -0.90 -1.41 -12.42
C ALA A 134 -0.07 -0.25 -11.86
N LEU A 135 -0.44 0.28 -10.71
CA LEU A 135 0.33 1.31 -10.00
C LEU A 135 1.54 0.74 -9.25
N GLY A 136 1.53 -0.52 -8.89
CA GLY A 136 2.65 -1.17 -8.18
C GLY A 136 2.21 -2.21 -7.17
#